data_bac3e38648353c5227e04e82eb618f65
#
_entry.id   bac3e38648353c5227e04e82eb618f65
#
_cell.length_a   1.000
_cell.length_b   1.000
_cell.length_c   1.000
_cell.angle_alpha   90.00
_cell.angle_beta   90.00
_cell.angle_gamma   90.00
#
_symmetry.space_group_name_H-M   'P 1'
#
loop_
_entity.id
_entity.type
_entity.pdbx_description
1 polymer ?
#
loop_
_entity_poly.entity_id
_entity_poly.type
_entity_poly.pdbx_seq_one_letter_code
_entity_poly.pdbx_strand_id
1 'polypeptide(L)'
;MLTNTFVHDYWDAHTNTPLVVRFPPEPNGALHIGHAKALLLNNDLALHYNGVLHLRMDDTNPKEERAEFEDMIKRDTAWLGATVDKFTRASDVFDDLAVLARKLIEEGWAYTDLSSAAELAARKRPPNEAEVPSPNREESASVHRERFEKMLRGEYALGTCVLRAKWDLASPHMIKRDPILWRVVEHRHPHKNEWAALPMYDFAHPFTDVMEGIGVSLCSLEFETRRPLYDWVAAHAVRLGFGEVTPVELEFARMELDCGFTSKRKIKKAIEDGAVVGWDDPRLLTIAGLRAKGVPAAAIRALVERTGISRALSTVPLEWLNEEVRELGKNAPAVWMIEHPVELRIEGMPETVLDVPYNKNEDLGSRPLHFGAHMVVDASDVSSVASSDFFRLAVGNHVRLMGCGAIIEVVEVKERDGRPVSVRAKLSERTKAKATIHALHAKHTRPVSIHTIEWWDGESASNDCWTTVNGVMEDTPWKGNFVHAVRLGFGAWLNEDPRNGWVKTCAIRPSRK
;
A
#
# COMPACT_ATOMS: atom_id res chain seq x y z
N MET A 1 -7.49 14.51 -9.61
CA MET A 1 -8.22 15.71 -9.13
C MET A 1 -9.28 15.29 -8.14
N LEU A 2 -9.19 15.82 -6.91
CA LEU A 2 -10.21 15.59 -5.88
C LEU A 2 -11.46 16.37 -6.29
N THR A 3 -12.39 15.70 -6.94
CA THR A 3 -13.66 16.31 -7.41
C THR A 3 -14.77 16.22 -6.35
N ASN A 4 -14.42 16.06 -5.08
CA ASN A 4 -15.44 16.05 -4.05
C ASN A 4 -15.65 17.47 -3.53
N THR A 5 -16.70 18.12 -4.04
CA THR A 5 -17.16 19.45 -3.67
C THR A 5 -17.28 19.64 -2.16
N PHE A 6 -17.62 18.56 -1.40
CA PHE A 6 -17.90 18.67 0.04
C PHE A 6 -16.70 19.15 0.88
N VAL A 7 -15.49 18.65 0.64
CA VAL A 7 -14.28 19.13 1.36
C VAL A 7 -13.95 20.54 0.93
N HIS A 8 -14.05 20.84 -0.37
CA HIS A 8 -13.81 22.16 -0.92
C HIS A 8 -14.84 23.17 -0.40
N ASP A 9 -16.14 22.84 -0.48
CA ASP A 9 -17.22 23.70 0.00
C ASP A 9 -17.06 24.03 1.49
N TYR A 10 -16.63 23.06 2.28
CA TYR A 10 -16.42 23.28 3.71
C TYR A 10 -15.23 24.18 3.99
N TRP A 11 -14.05 23.90 3.40
CA TRP A 11 -12.82 24.67 3.68
C TRP A 11 -12.88 26.06 3.06
N ASP A 12 -13.32 26.18 1.82
CA ASP A 12 -13.46 27.48 1.13
C ASP A 12 -14.43 28.42 1.85
N ALA A 13 -15.42 27.88 2.54
CA ALA A 13 -16.40 28.67 3.29
C ALA A 13 -15.88 29.17 4.67
N HIS A 14 -14.80 28.62 5.22
CA HIS A 14 -14.53 28.75 6.65
C HIS A 14 -13.16 29.33 7.05
N THR A 15 -12.14 29.48 6.16
CA THR A 15 -10.82 29.92 6.63
C THR A 15 -9.96 30.73 5.65
N ASN A 16 -9.22 31.73 6.24
CA ASN A 16 -8.08 32.43 5.62
C ASN A 16 -6.72 31.87 6.08
N THR A 17 -6.68 30.72 6.82
CA THR A 17 -5.46 30.10 7.32
C THR A 17 -5.05 28.94 6.43
N PRO A 18 -3.75 28.63 6.29
CA PRO A 18 -3.31 27.43 5.58
C PRO A 18 -3.96 26.17 6.15
N LEU A 19 -4.42 25.27 5.28
CA LEU A 19 -5.01 24.01 5.70
C LEU A 19 -3.92 23.10 6.31
N VAL A 20 -4.12 22.64 7.54
CA VAL A 20 -3.30 21.58 8.15
C VAL A 20 -4.10 20.29 8.14
N VAL A 21 -3.52 19.27 7.57
CA VAL A 21 -4.05 17.89 7.54
C VAL A 21 -3.01 16.92 8.07
N ARG A 22 -3.42 15.70 8.35
CA ARG A 22 -2.49 14.68 8.86
C ARG A 22 -2.77 13.30 8.30
N PHE A 23 -1.73 12.49 8.21
CA PHE A 23 -1.82 11.05 8.05
C PHE A 23 -1.32 10.39 9.33
N PRO A 24 -2.21 9.76 10.15
CA PRO A 24 -1.90 9.30 11.49
C PRO A 24 -1.89 7.76 11.61
N PRO A 25 -0.93 7.04 10.97
CA PRO A 25 -0.89 5.59 11.09
C PRO A 25 -0.43 5.14 12.47
N GLU A 26 -1.02 4.03 12.96
CA GLU A 26 -0.53 3.32 14.13
C GLU A 26 0.73 2.51 13.76
N PRO A 27 1.88 2.64 14.48
CA PRO A 27 3.13 1.96 14.16
C PRO A 27 3.15 0.49 14.64
N ASN A 28 2.13 -0.29 14.23
CA ASN A 28 1.91 -1.70 14.61
C ASN A 28 2.01 -2.68 13.42
N GLY A 29 2.55 -2.23 12.30
CA GLY A 29 2.75 -3.02 11.07
C GLY A 29 2.96 -2.13 9.85
N ALA A 30 3.28 -2.75 8.72
CA ALA A 30 3.46 -2.05 7.44
C ALA A 30 2.18 -1.35 6.97
N LEU A 31 2.35 -0.29 6.18
CA LEU A 31 1.25 0.31 5.41
C LEU A 31 0.76 -0.67 4.34
N HIS A 32 -0.52 -0.61 4.02
CA HIS A 32 -1.14 -1.37 2.93
C HIS A 32 -1.89 -0.43 1.99
N ILE A 33 -2.41 -0.96 0.88
CA ILE A 33 -3.08 -0.17 -0.17
C ILE A 33 -4.21 0.72 0.37
N GLY A 34 -4.95 0.29 1.40
CA GLY A 34 -5.96 1.12 2.06
C GLY A 34 -5.37 2.37 2.75
N HIS A 35 -4.17 2.25 3.34
CA HIS A 35 -3.46 3.39 3.92
C HIS A 35 -2.94 4.35 2.84
N ALA A 36 -2.55 3.83 1.67
CA ALA A 36 -2.14 4.67 0.54
C ALA A 36 -3.25 5.65 0.14
N LYS A 37 -4.51 5.19 0.12
CA LYS A 37 -5.65 6.08 -0.14
C LYS A 37 -5.73 7.22 0.88
N ALA A 38 -5.68 6.91 2.17
CA ALA A 38 -5.72 7.93 3.23
C ALA A 38 -4.57 8.93 3.11
N LEU A 39 -3.34 8.44 2.92
CA LEU A 39 -2.15 9.27 2.76
C LEU A 39 -2.27 10.21 1.56
N LEU A 40 -2.58 9.66 0.38
CA LEU A 40 -2.61 10.43 -0.86
C LEU A 40 -3.74 11.45 -0.89
N LEU A 41 -4.91 11.13 -0.30
CA LEU A 41 -6.00 12.09 -0.16
C LEU A 41 -5.61 13.29 0.72
N ASN A 42 -4.96 13.05 1.86
CA ASN A 42 -4.47 14.13 2.72
C ASN A 42 -3.36 14.94 2.04
N ASN A 43 -2.41 14.27 1.38
CA ASN A 43 -1.36 14.95 0.63
C ASN A 43 -1.91 15.85 -0.47
N ASP A 44 -2.89 15.36 -1.23
CA ASP A 44 -3.47 16.14 -2.33
C ASP A 44 -4.30 17.31 -1.84
N LEU A 45 -4.98 17.20 -0.67
CA LEU A 45 -5.62 18.33 0.00
C LEU A 45 -4.61 19.37 0.44
N ALA A 46 -3.51 18.96 1.11
CA ALA A 46 -2.46 19.90 1.51
C ALA A 46 -1.89 20.64 0.29
N LEU A 47 -1.55 19.92 -0.78
CA LEU A 47 -1.03 20.53 -2.02
C LEU A 47 -2.04 21.49 -2.67
N HIS A 48 -3.32 21.13 -2.72
CA HIS A 48 -4.37 21.95 -3.35
C HIS A 48 -4.56 23.30 -2.65
N TYR A 49 -4.53 23.31 -1.33
CA TYR A 49 -4.73 24.50 -0.51
C TYR A 49 -3.44 25.21 -0.08
N ASN A 50 -2.28 24.84 -0.65
CA ASN A 50 -0.96 25.31 -0.20
C ASN A 50 -0.81 25.18 1.34
N GLY A 51 -1.34 24.09 1.86
CA GLY A 51 -1.37 23.75 3.28
C GLY A 51 -0.22 22.85 3.69
N VAL A 52 -0.37 22.16 4.81
CA VAL A 52 0.67 21.39 5.50
C VAL A 52 0.17 19.96 5.75
N LEU A 53 1.00 18.97 5.46
CA LEU A 53 0.75 17.56 5.80
C LEU A 53 1.64 17.13 6.98
N HIS A 54 1.01 16.74 8.10
CA HIS A 54 1.70 16.06 9.20
C HIS A 54 1.69 14.54 9.00
N LEU A 55 2.82 13.89 9.22
CA LEU A 55 2.90 12.44 9.47
C LEU A 55 2.96 12.25 10.98
N ARG A 56 1.90 11.73 11.58
CA ARG A 56 1.82 11.49 13.01
C ARG A 56 1.75 10.00 13.31
N MET A 57 2.66 9.49 14.13
CA MET A 57 2.49 8.15 14.68
C MET A 57 1.42 8.18 15.76
N ASP A 58 0.35 7.41 15.58
CA ASP A 58 -0.73 7.29 16.58
C ASP A 58 -0.36 6.19 17.57
N ASP A 59 0.63 6.49 18.41
CA ASP A 59 1.31 5.57 19.32
C ASP A 59 0.65 5.51 20.70
N THR A 60 -0.60 5.07 20.75
CA THR A 60 -1.39 4.92 22.01
C THR A 60 -1.42 3.48 22.55
N ASN A 61 -0.79 2.52 21.85
CA ASN A 61 -0.81 1.10 22.18
C ASN A 61 0.58 0.46 22.19
N PRO A 62 1.38 0.67 23.26
CA PRO A 62 2.78 0.26 23.33
C PRO A 62 3.01 -1.26 23.23
N LYS A 63 1.97 -2.07 23.38
CA LYS A 63 2.06 -3.54 23.23
C LYS A 63 2.38 -3.97 21.80
N GLU A 64 1.79 -3.31 20.83
CA GLU A 64 1.87 -3.70 19.41
C GLU A 64 2.85 -2.85 18.59
N GLU A 65 3.29 -1.71 19.13
CA GLU A 65 4.13 -0.73 18.45
C GLU A 65 5.60 -1.10 18.45
N ARG A 66 6.29 -0.81 17.35
CA ARG A 66 7.72 -1.06 17.16
C ARG A 66 8.37 0.05 16.35
N ALA A 67 9.58 0.44 16.71
CA ALA A 67 10.35 1.46 16.01
C ALA A 67 10.61 1.10 14.53
N GLU A 68 10.76 -0.18 14.23
CA GLU A 68 10.96 -0.67 12.85
C GLU A 68 9.77 -0.32 11.93
N PHE A 69 8.54 -0.30 12.47
CA PHE A 69 7.35 0.08 11.70
C PHE A 69 7.30 1.58 11.45
N GLU A 70 7.78 2.40 12.38
CA GLU A 70 7.89 3.85 12.16
C GLU A 70 8.80 4.15 10.97
N ASP A 71 9.97 3.52 10.89
CA ASP A 71 10.91 3.68 9.78
C ASP A 71 10.33 3.14 8.46
N MET A 72 9.60 2.04 8.52
CA MET A 72 8.92 1.48 7.36
C MET A 72 7.83 2.43 6.84
N ILE A 73 7.01 2.98 7.73
CA ILE A 73 5.96 3.96 7.40
C ILE A 73 6.55 5.21 6.75
N LYS A 74 7.64 5.75 7.29
CA LYS A 74 8.35 6.91 6.70
C LYS A 74 8.84 6.62 5.28
N ARG A 75 9.48 5.47 5.06
CA ARG A 75 9.97 5.04 3.74
C ARG A 75 8.84 4.86 2.74
N ASP A 76 7.75 4.22 3.15
CA ASP A 76 6.60 3.96 2.29
C ASP A 76 5.86 5.26 1.94
N THR A 77 5.73 6.19 2.90
CA THR A 77 5.15 7.53 2.69
C THR A 77 5.96 8.32 1.65
N ALA A 78 7.28 8.36 1.80
CA ALA A 78 8.17 9.02 0.84
C ALA A 78 8.13 8.34 -0.54
N TRP A 79 8.11 7.01 -0.60
CA TRP A 79 8.05 6.27 -1.86
C TRP A 79 6.74 6.52 -2.63
N LEU A 80 5.61 6.69 -1.92
CA LEU A 80 4.33 7.08 -2.53
C LEU A 80 4.31 8.54 -3.03
N GLY A 81 5.38 9.30 -2.78
CA GLY A 81 5.53 10.67 -3.24
C GLY A 81 4.73 11.70 -2.43
N ALA A 82 4.41 11.39 -1.18
CA ALA A 82 3.79 12.36 -0.29
C ALA A 82 4.84 13.33 0.28
N THR A 83 4.50 14.62 0.34
CA THR A 83 5.33 15.66 0.93
C THR A 83 4.92 15.85 2.38
N VAL A 84 5.77 15.37 3.30
CA VAL A 84 5.54 15.51 4.74
C VAL A 84 6.28 16.74 5.25
N ASP A 85 5.54 17.69 5.84
CA ASP A 85 6.10 18.93 6.38
C ASP A 85 6.51 18.78 7.83
N LYS A 86 5.79 17.96 8.61
CA LYS A 86 6.07 17.74 10.02
C LYS A 86 5.88 16.28 10.40
N PHE A 87 6.79 15.76 11.24
CA PHE A 87 6.68 14.46 11.87
C PHE A 87 6.43 14.62 13.36
N THR A 88 5.42 13.91 13.89
CA THR A 88 4.99 13.96 15.30
C THR A 88 4.56 12.59 15.79
N ARG A 89 4.34 12.47 17.09
CA ARG A 89 3.73 11.32 17.75
C ARG A 89 2.59 11.76 18.65
N ALA A 90 1.57 10.94 18.82
CA ALA A 90 0.52 11.22 19.80
C ALA A 90 1.09 11.30 21.22
N SER A 91 2.11 10.52 21.53
CA SER A 91 2.80 10.55 22.83
C SER A 91 3.54 11.86 23.13
N ASP A 92 3.86 12.68 22.13
CA ASP A 92 4.53 13.97 22.34
C ASP A 92 3.67 14.93 23.17
N VAL A 93 2.33 14.80 23.12
CA VAL A 93 1.37 15.67 23.82
C VAL A 93 0.65 14.98 25.01
N PHE A 94 1.14 13.83 25.49
CA PHE A 94 0.49 13.13 26.59
C PHE A 94 0.51 13.91 27.92
N ASP A 95 1.52 14.74 28.16
CA ASP A 95 1.55 15.61 29.35
C ASP A 95 0.42 16.64 29.31
N ASP A 96 0.22 17.29 28.15
CA ASP A 96 -0.87 18.25 27.94
C ASP A 96 -2.24 17.56 28.00
N LEU A 97 -2.33 16.34 27.47
CA LEU A 97 -3.54 15.52 27.56
C LEU A 97 -3.89 15.15 29.02
N ALA A 98 -2.88 14.90 29.87
CA ALA A 98 -3.10 14.71 31.30
C ALA A 98 -3.55 16.00 31.98
N VAL A 99 -3.08 17.18 31.53
CA VAL A 99 -3.59 18.46 32.02
C VAL A 99 -5.07 18.64 31.62
N LEU A 100 -5.44 18.29 30.38
CA LEU A 100 -6.85 18.29 29.94
C LEU A 100 -7.69 17.35 30.84
N ALA A 101 -7.22 16.11 31.08
CA ALA A 101 -7.93 15.15 31.93
C ALA A 101 -8.19 15.71 33.36
N ARG A 102 -7.19 16.39 33.93
CA ARG A 102 -7.31 17.05 35.24
C ARG A 102 -8.37 18.16 35.24
N LYS A 103 -8.37 19.02 34.20
CA LYS A 103 -9.38 20.07 34.06
C LYS A 103 -10.79 19.51 33.89
N LEU A 104 -10.94 18.43 33.11
CA LEU A 104 -12.23 17.74 32.94
C LEU A 104 -12.75 17.14 34.28
N ILE A 105 -11.86 16.60 35.12
CA ILE A 105 -12.21 16.14 36.46
C ILE A 105 -12.66 17.33 37.36
N GLU A 106 -11.91 18.42 37.35
CA GLU A 106 -12.19 19.61 38.18
C GLU A 106 -13.54 20.24 37.82
N GLU A 107 -13.91 20.25 36.53
CA GLU A 107 -15.19 20.77 36.04
C GLU A 107 -16.34 19.74 36.12
N GLY A 108 -16.08 18.51 36.58
CA GLY A 108 -17.09 17.46 36.68
C GLY A 108 -17.46 16.77 35.37
N TRP A 109 -16.65 16.89 34.31
CA TRP A 109 -16.85 16.23 33.02
C TRP A 109 -16.14 14.86 32.91
N ALA A 110 -15.34 14.48 33.93
CA ALA A 110 -14.70 13.18 33.97
C ALA A 110 -14.63 12.66 35.40
N TYR A 111 -14.62 11.34 35.56
CA TYR A 111 -14.52 10.68 36.83
C TYR A 111 -13.73 9.37 36.75
N THR A 112 -13.13 8.94 37.87
CA THR A 112 -12.46 7.64 37.94
C THR A 112 -13.46 6.56 38.35
N ASP A 113 -13.45 5.42 37.65
CA ASP A 113 -14.31 4.26 37.88
C ASP A 113 -13.44 3.08 38.33
N LEU A 114 -13.73 2.53 39.52
CA LEU A 114 -13.04 1.39 40.10
C LEU A 114 -13.72 0.05 39.82
N SER A 115 -14.72 0.05 38.95
CA SER A 115 -15.50 -1.13 38.65
C SER A 115 -14.70 -2.14 37.85
N SER A 116 -14.83 -3.40 38.22
CA SER A 116 -14.32 -4.53 37.44
C SER A 116 -15.01 -4.65 36.08
N ALA A 117 -14.39 -5.37 35.15
CA ALA A 117 -14.97 -5.64 33.83
C ALA A 117 -16.36 -6.33 33.92
N ALA A 118 -16.55 -7.21 34.91
CA ALA A 118 -17.84 -7.88 35.16
C ALA A 118 -18.93 -6.91 35.62
N GLU A 119 -18.61 -6.00 36.54
CA GLU A 119 -19.54 -4.96 37.03
C GLU A 119 -19.87 -3.96 35.89
N LEU A 120 -18.90 -3.59 35.06
CA LEU A 120 -19.14 -2.76 33.88
C LEU A 120 -20.10 -3.47 32.90
N ALA A 121 -19.87 -4.75 32.63
CA ALA A 121 -20.75 -5.52 31.75
C ALA A 121 -22.18 -5.64 32.32
N ALA A 122 -22.34 -5.82 33.60
CA ALA A 122 -23.64 -5.92 34.29
C ALA A 122 -24.47 -4.62 34.22
N ARG A 123 -23.81 -3.46 34.10
CA ARG A 123 -24.45 -2.13 33.99
C ARG A 123 -24.88 -1.74 32.58
N LYS A 124 -24.31 -2.37 31.56
CA LYS A 124 -24.68 -2.10 30.16
C LYS A 124 -26.16 -2.37 29.90
N ARG A 125 -26.77 -1.52 29.11
CA ARG A 125 -28.18 -1.64 28.68
C ARG A 125 -28.26 -1.47 27.16
N PRO A 126 -29.30 -2.00 26.51
CA PRO A 126 -29.56 -1.78 25.11
C PRO A 126 -29.76 -0.27 24.79
N PRO A 127 -29.70 0.14 23.52
CA PRO A 127 -29.75 1.56 23.13
C PRO A 127 -31.00 2.33 23.60
N ASN A 128 -32.10 1.65 23.85
CA ASN A 128 -33.38 2.24 24.29
C ASN A 128 -33.51 2.33 25.82
N GLU A 129 -32.54 1.89 26.60
CA GLU A 129 -32.52 1.95 28.06
C GLU A 129 -31.29 2.68 28.57
N ALA A 130 -31.41 3.46 29.64
CA ALA A 130 -30.27 4.12 30.27
C ALA A 130 -29.37 3.09 30.99
N GLU A 131 -28.04 3.24 30.87
CA GLU A 131 -27.10 2.45 31.63
C GLU A 131 -27.16 2.78 33.12
N VAL A 132 -26.88 1.78 33.97
CA VAL A 132 -26.79 1.98 35.39
C VAL A 132 -25.51 2.74 35.72
N PRO A 133 -25.57 3.88 36.43
CA PRO A 133 -24.39 4.67 36.75
C PRO A 133 -23.40 3.89 37.59
N SER A 134 -22.11 4.21 37.41
CA SER A 134 -21.06 3.73 38.33
C SER A 134 -21.29 4.29 39.75
N PRO A 135 -21.05 3.51 40.80
CA PRO A 135 -21.11 4.02 42.20
C PRO A 135 -20.12 5.16 42.45
N ASN A 136 -19.03 5.25 41.65
CA ASN A 136 -18.04 6.30 41.77
C ASN A 136 -18.42 7.60 41.04
N ARG A 137 -19.43 7.58 40.14
CA ARG A 137 -19.75 8.66 39.20
C ARG A 137 -20.02 10.02 39.88
N GLU A 138 -20.61 9.99 41.09
CA GLU A 138 -21.05 11.19 41.80
C GLU A 138 -20.10 11.54 43.01
N GLU A 139 -18.93 10.88 43.12
CA GLU A 139 -17.93 11.26 44.11
C GLU A 139 -17.32 12.64 43.78
N SER A 140 -16.63 13.25 44.75
CA SER A 140 -16.08 14.61 44.55
C SER A 140 -14.91 14.64 43.54
N ALA A 141 -14.72 15.77 42.88
CA ALA A 141 -13.61 16.01 41.97
C ALA A 141 -12.24 15.78 42.63
N SER A 142 -12.10 16.07 43.96
CA SER A 142 -10.85 15.84 44.70
C SER A 142 -10.50 14.36 44.78
N VAL A 143 -11.49 13.49 45.02
CA VAL A 143 -11.29 12.04 45.04
C VAL A 143 -10.88 11.51 43.68
N HIS A 144 -11.56 11.95 42.60
CA HIS A 144 -11.21 11.54 41.26
C HIS A 144 -9.82 12.05 40.84
N ARG A 145 -9.45 13.26 41.24
CA ARG A 145 -8.13 13.81 40.98
C ARG A 145 -7.04 12.99 41.66
N GLU A 146 -7.20 12.67 42.94
CA GLU A 146 -6.25 11.83 43.69
C GLU A 146 -6.09 10.45 43.05
N ARG A 147 -7.20 9.80 42.65
CA ARG A 147 -7.17 8.49 41.99
C ARG A 147 -6.49 8.56 40.63
N PHE A 148 -6.72 9.60 39.83
CA PHE A 148 -6.07 9.77 38.54
C PHE A 148 -4.55 9.90 38.71
N GLU A 149 -4.06 10.70 39.67
CA GLU A 149 -2.62 10.77 39.98
C GLU A 149 -2.05 9.41 40.40
N LYS A 150 -2.79 8.65 41.22
CA LYS A 150 -2.40 7.27 41.60
C LYS A 150 -2.36 6.33 40.38
N MET A 151 -3.28 6.46 39.41
CA MET A 151 -3.25 5.70 38.17
C MET A 151 -1.95 5.97 37.40
N LEU A 152 -1.58 7.24 37.20
CA LEU A 152 -0.36 7.61 36.47
C LEU A 152 0.90 7.04 37.16
N ARG A 153 0.97 7.04 38.50
CA ARG A 153 2.09 6.47 39.25
C ARG A 153 2.13 4.95 39.30
N GLY A 154 1.05 4.26 38.87
CA GLY A 154 0.98 2.79 38.90
C GLY A 154 0.57 2.18 40.21
N GLU A 155 -0.18 2.90 41.04
CA GLU A 155 -0.71 2.41 42.30
C GLU A 155 -1.96 1.53 42.12
N TYR A 156 -2.46 1.40 40.89
CA TYR A 156 -3.57 0.51 40.53
C TYR A 156 -3.12 -0.63 39.64
N ALA A 157 -3.67 -1.81 39.88
CA ALA A 157 -3.45 -2.97 39.03
C ALA A 157 -4.21 -2.82 37.69
N LEU A 158 -3.78 -3.57 36.69
CA LEU A 158 -4.44 -3.62 35.39
C LEU A 158 -5.95 -3.93 35.52
N GLY A 159 -6.79 -3.10 34.88
CA GLY A 159 -8.24 -3.29 34.88
C GLY A 159 -8.98 -2.91 36.16
N THR A 160 -8.31 -2.32 37.16
CA THR A 160 -8.95 -1.96 38.46
C THR A 160 -9.32 -0.49 38.59
N CYS A 161 -8.84 0.37 37.69
CA CYS A 161 -9.17 1.78 37.67
C CYS A 161 -9.09 2.32 36.22
N VAL A 162 -10.08 3.11 35.82
CA VAL A 162 -10.11 3.83 34.55
C VAL A 162 -10.61 5.26 34.75
N LEU A 163 -10.20 6.19 33.90
CA LEU A 163 -10.85 7.50 33.78
C LEU A 163 -11.93 7.45 32.72
N ARG A 164 -13.12 7.94 33.01
CA ARG A 164 -14.27 7.99 32.10
C ARG A 164 -14.76 9.42 31.93
N ALA A 165 -15.26 9.74 30.73
CA ALA A 165 -16.07 10.93 30.58
C ALA A 165 -17.35 10.79 31.43
N LYS A 166 -17.84 11.89 31.97
CA LYS A 166 -19.15 11.99 32.61
C LYS A 166 -20.09 12.64 31.62
N TRP A 167 -20.84 11.80 30.88
CA TRP A 167 -21.61 12.31 29.77
C TRP A 167 -23.08 11.83 29.85
N ASP A 168 -23.64 11.11 28.88
CA ASP A 168 -25.05 10.78 28.76
C ASP A 168 -25.31 9.27 28.78
N LEU A 169 -25.63 8.71 29.94
CA LEU A 169 -25.93 7.29 30.12
C LEU A 169 -27.25 6.85 29.43
N ALA A 170 -28.12 7.78 29.06
CA ALA A 170 -29.40 7.50 28.40
C ALA A 170 -29.31 7.62 26.88
N SER A 171 -28.18 8.06 26.33
CA SER A 171 -28.01 8.24 24.90
C SER A 171 -28.22 6.94 24.13
N PRO A 172 -28.93 6.96 22.99
CA PRO A 172 -28.99 5.84 22.07
C PRO A 172 -27.62 5.54 21.42
N HIS A 173 -26.73 6.51 21.37
CA HIS A 173 -25.37 6.35 20.88
C HIS A 173 -24.46 5.82 22.00
N MET A 174 -24.06 4.57 21.91
CA MET A 174 -23.27 3.87 22.93
C MET A 174 -21.97 4.60 23.27
N ILE A 175 -21.33 5.27 22.31
CA ILE A 175 -20.07 6.02 22.51
C ILE A 175 -20.25 7.21 23.46
N LYS A 176 -21.46 7.71 23.67
CA LYS A 176 -21.76 8.80 24.62
C LYS A 176 -21.95 8.33 26.06
N ARG A 177 -22.05 7.01 26.29
CA ARG A 177 -22.34 6.43 27.61
C ARG A 177 -21.08 6.30 28.45
N ASP A 178 -20.62 7.42 28.97
CA ASP A 178 -19.43 7.55 29.81
C ASP A 178 -18.23 6.76 29.28
N PRO A 179 -17.68 7.09 28.08
CA PRO A 179 -16.58 6.36 27.46
C PRO A 179 -15.31 6.45 28.32
N ILE A 180 -14.46 5.41 28.19
CA ILE A 180 -13.16 5.39 28.86
C ILE A 180 -12.21 6.35 28.13
N LEU A 181 -11.58 7.24 28.85
CA LEU A 181 -10.61 8.21 28.36
C LEU A 181 -9.16 7.78 28.64
N TRP A 182 -8.93 7.10 29.80
CA TRP A 182 -7.60 6.69 30.25
C TRP A 182 -7.65 5.34 30.95
N ARG A 183 -6.62 4.51 30.76
CA ARG A 183 -6.54 3.16 31.35
C ARG A 183 -5.17 2.84 31.90
N VAL A 184 -5.10 2.00 32.93
CA VAL A 184 -3.86 1.36 33.40
C VAL A 184 -3.39 0.37 32.32
N VAL A 185 -2.08 0.35 32.02
CA VAL A 185 -1.47 -0.49 30.99
C VAL A 185 -0.47 -1.48 31.58
N GLU A 186 -0.34 -2.63 30.90
CA GLU A 186 0.64 -3.65 31.26
C GLU A 186 2.06 -3.27 30.83
N HIS A 187 2.16 -2.70 29.62
CA HIS A 187 3.43 -2.31 29.01
C HIS A 187 3.57 -0.80 29.06
N ARG A 188 4.71 -0.33 29.58
CA ARG A 188 5.06 1.09 29.60
C ARG A 188 5.31 1.58 28.19
N HIS A 189 4.91 2.83 27.95
CA HIS A 189 5.14 3.45 26.65
C HIS A 189 6.62 3.82 26.47
N PRO A 190 7.27 3.53 25.32
CA PRO A 190 8.70 3.81 25.12
C PRO A 190 9.09 5.27 25.33
N HIS A 191 8.20 6.21 24.98
CA HIS A 191 8.41 7.66 25.12
C HIS A 191 7.82 8.25 26.41
N LYS A 192 7.06 7.47 27.19
CA LYS A 192 6.41 7.86 28.46
C LYS A 192 6.47 6.72 29.46
N ASN A 193 7.67 6.19 29.71
CA ASN A 193 7.87 5.02 30.55
C ASN A 193 7.62 5.27 32.06
N GLU A 194 7.58 6.52 32.49
CA GLU A 194 7.24 6.94 33.83
C GLU A 194 5.76 6.69 34.18
N TRP A 195 4.87 6.59 33.17
CA TRP A 195 3.44 6.43 33.36
C TRP A 195 2.99 4.97 33.30
N ALA A 196 2.16 4.58 34.25
CA ALA A 196 1.53 3.26 34.30
C ALA A 196 0.12 3.24 33.72
N ALA A 197 -0.42 4.40 33.34
CA ALA A 197 -1.69 4.55 32.69
C ALA A 197 -1.54 5.45 31.45
N LEU A 198 -2.24 5.11 30.37
CA LEU A 198 -2.17 5.82 29.09
C LEU A 198 -3.56 6.21 28.60
N PRO A 199 -3.65 7.26 27.76
CA PRO A 199 -4.91 7.66 27.15
C PRO A 199 -5.41 6.58 26.19
N MET A 200 -6.73 6.55 26.02
CA MET A 200 -7.35 5.81 24.92
C MET A 200 -7.18 6.56 23.60
N TYR A 201 -7.13 5.83 22.50
CA TYR A 201 -7.09 6.40 21.15
C TYR A 201 -8.15 7.50 20.95
N ASP A 202 -9.40 7.20 21.30
CA ASP A 202 -10.53 8.12 21.11
C ASP A 202 -10.44 9.41 21.95
N PHE A 203 -9.52 9.49 22.90
CA PHE A 203 -9.21 10.69 23.68
C PHE A 203 -7.95 11.41 23.18
N ALA A 204 -6.91 10.65 22.86
CA ALA A 204 -5.63 11.20 22.41
C ALA A 204 -5.75 11.81 21.00
N HIS A 205 -6.37 11.08 20.07
CA HIS A 205 -6.43 11.47 18.66
C HIS A 205 -7.08 12.84 18.41
N PRO A 206 -8.31 13.14 18.85
CA PRO A 206 -8.92 14.45 18.66
C PRO A 206 -8.18 15.57 19.41
N PHE A 207 -7.62 15.27 20.60
CA PHE A 207 -6.82 16.25 21.33
C PHE A 207 -5.54 16.61 20.56
N THR A 208 -4.84 15.62 20.01
CA THR A 208 -3.64 15.87 19.22
C THR A 208 -3.97 16.65 17.94
N ASP A 209 -5.13 16.36 17.30
CA ASP A 209 -5.61 17.16 16.17
C ASP A 209 -5.77 18.66 16.54
N VAL A 210 -6.34 18.97 17.72
CA VAL A 210 -6.45 20.35 18.23
C VAL A 210 -5.07 20.96 18.48
N MET A 211 -4.17 20.24 19.14
CA MET A 211 -2.81 20.70 19.46
C MET A 211 -1.96 20.98 18.21
N GLU A 212 -2.19 20.22 17.15
CA GLU A 212 -1.50 20.38 15.87
C GLU A 212 -2.17 21.39 14.93
N GLY A 213 -3.32 21.94 15.30
CA GLY A 213 -4.08 22.89 14.48
C GLY A 213 -4.68 22.24 13.23
N ILE A 214 -5.01 20.95 13.29
CA ILE A 214 -5.63 20.24 12.15
C ILE A 214 -6.97 20.88 11.81
N GLY A 215 -7.14 21.32 10.57
CA GLY A 215 -8.41 21.89 10.09
C GLY A 215 -9.38 20.82 9.62
N VAL A 216 -8.89 19.88 8.82
CA VAL A 216 -9.68 18.76 8.29
C VAL A 216 -9.04 17.41 8.69
N SER A 217 -9.84 16.60 9.36
CA SER A 217 -9.48 15.26 9.85
C SER A 217 -10.14 14.22 8.96
N LEU A 218 -9.41 13.72 7.93
CA LEU A 218 -9.91 12.63 7.10
C LEU A 218 -9.75 11.29 7.80
N CYS A 219 -10.84 10.51 7.89
CA CYS A 219 -10.84 9.16 8.45
C CYS A 219 -11.67 8.18 7.60
N SER A 220 -11.53 6.88 7.86
CA SER A 220 -12.37 5.89 7.20
C SER A 220 -13.75 5.79 7.88
N LEU A 221 -14.78 5.35 7.12
CA LEU A 221 -16.17 5.22 7.59
C LEU A 221 -16.35 4.39 8.86
N GLU A 222 -15.40 3.53 9.19
CA GLU A 222 -15.43 2.73 10.43
C GLU A 222 -15.36 3.59 11.71
N PHE A 223 -14.89 4.84 11.59
CA PHE A 223 -14.82 5.79 12.71
C PHE A 223 -16.07 6.66 12.86
N GLU A 224 -17.01 6.64 11.90
CA GLU A 224 -18.23 7.46 11.94
C GLU A 224 -19.00 7.36 13.26
N THR A 225 -19.09 6.16 13.83
CA THR A 225 -19.78 5.93 15.11
C THR A 225 -19.05 6.56 16.30
N ARG A 226 -17.76 6.91 16.14
CA ARG A 226 -16.91 7.52 17.18
C ARG A 226 -16.86 9.05 17.08
N ARG A 227 -17.33 9.64 15.99
CA ARG A 227 -17.36 11.09 15.78
C ARG A 227 -17.95 11.87 16.96
N PRO A 228 -19.06 11.47 17.63
CA PRO A 228 -19.58 12.24 18.77
C PRO A 228 -18.55 12.39 19.91
N LEU A 229 -17.70 11.40 20.14
CA LEU A 229 -16.64 11.51 21.16
C LEU A 229 -15.48 12.37 20.64
N TYR A 230 -15.13 12.25 19.38
CA TYR A 230 -14.13 13.10 18.73
C TYR A 230 -14.50 14.59 18.88
N ASP A 231 -15.73 14.97 18.50
CA ASP A 231 -16.23 16.33 18.58
C ASP A 231 -16.27 16.83 20.05
N TRP A 232 -16.68 15.95 20.98
CA TRP A 232 -16.73 16.27 22.40
C TRP A 232 -15.34 16.60 22.96
N VAL A 233 -14.32 15.78 22.67
CA VAL A 233 -12.95 16.00 23.13
C VAL A 233 -12.37 17.27 22.50
N ALA A 234 -12.51 17.44 21.18
CA ALA A 234 -12.00 18.61 20.47
C ALA A 234 -12.60 19.91 21.02
N ALA A 235 -13.93 19.95 21.23
CA ALA A 235 -14.62 21.11 21.79
C ALA A 235 -14.12 21.46 23.20
N HIS A 236 -13.91 20.47 24.06
CA HIS A 236 -13.38 20.70 25.41
C HIS A 236 -11.92 21.17 25.37
N ALA A 237 -11.09 20.60 24.48
CA ALA A 237 -9.70 21.01 24.31
C ALA A 237 -9.61 22.51 23.87
N VAL A 238 -10.35 22.90 22.85
CA VAL A 238 -10.40 24.30 22.39
C VAL A 238 -10.95 25.22 23.47
N ARG A 239 -12.07 24.88 24.09
CA ARG A 239 -12.67 25.67 25.19
C ARG A 239 -11.70 25.90 26.37
N LEU A 240 -10.85 24.91 26.66
CA LEU A 240 -9.89 24.96 27.75
C LEU A 240 -8.52 25.53 27.35
N GLY A 241 -8.40 26.03 26.11
CA GLY A 241 -7.25 26.80 25.64
C GLY A 241 -6.05 25.98 25.16
N PHE A 242 -6.27 24.73 24.72
CA PHE A 242 -5.22 23.87 24.16
C PHE A 242 -4.97 24.10 22.66
N GLY A 243 -5.86 24.80 21.96
CA GLY A 243 -5.73 25.17 20.56
C GLY A 243 -6.82 26.15 20.15
N GLU A 244 -6.69 26.72 18.97
CA GLU A 244 -7.63 27.72 18.42
C GLU A 244 -8.54 27.13 17.34
N VAL A 245 -8.13 26.04 16.70
CA VAL A 245 -8.85 25.40 15.60
C VAL A 245 -9.64 24.19 16.11
N THR A 246 -10.94 24.16 15.82
CA THR A 246 -11.76 22.96 16.03
C THR A 246 -11.68 22.13 14.75
N PRO A 247 -11.05 20.95 14.76
CA PRO A 247 -10.94 20.11 13.58
C PRO A 247 -12.31 19.58 13.14
N VAL A 248 -12.50 19.39 11.83
CA VAL A 248 -13.70 18.77 11.27
C VAL A 248 -13.37 17.38 10.76
N GLU A 249 -14.05 16.38 11.31
CA GLU A 249 -13.88 15.00 10.89
C GLU A 249 -14.75 14.69 9.67
N LEU A 250 -14.13 14.18 8.60
CA LEU A 250 -14.79 13.79 7.36
C LEU A 250 -14.42 12.35 7.01
N GLU A 251 -15.43 11.52 6.70
CA GLU A 251 -15.20 10.12 6.42
C GLU A 251 -15.23 9.80 4.92
N PHE A 252 -14.38 8.84 4.55
CA PHE A 252 -14.37 8.23 3.23
C PHE A 252 -14.40 6.70 3.31
N ALA A 253 -14.88 6.06 2.24
CA ALA A 253 -14.87 4.60 2.14
C ALA A 253 -13.44 4.07 1.98
N ARG A 254 -13.08 3.10 2.81
CA ARG A 254 -11.80 2.39 2.72
C ARG A 254 -11.66 1.70 1.37
N MET A 255 -10.43 1.67 0.83
CA MET A 255 -10.13 0.94 -0.40
C MET A 255 -9.70 -0.48 -0.05
N GLU A 256 -10.43 -1.45 -0.59
CA GLU A 256 -10.10 -2.87 -0.52
C GLU A 256 -10.05 -3.44 -1.94
N LEU A 257 -9.09 -4.31 -2.23
CA LEU A 257 -9.03 -5.03 -3.49
C LEU A 257 -9.80 -6.35 -3.39
N ASP A 258 -10.27 -6.85 -4.53
CA ASP A 258 -10.96 -8.14 -4.66
C ASP A 258 -10.02 -9.35 -4.55
N CYS A 259 -8.76 -9.13 -4.25
CA CYS A 259 -7.75 -10.16 -4.03
C CYS A 259 -6.87 -9.83 -2.83
N GLY A 260 -6.22 -10.85 -2.28
CA GLY A 260 -5.34 -10.72 -1.12
C GLY A 260 -6.08 -10.18 0.11
N PHE A 261 -5.34 -9.78 1.12
CA PHE A 261 -5.93 -9.13 2.30
C PHE A 261 -4.96 -8.14 2.95
N THR A 262 -5.54 -7.24 3.74
CA THR A 262 -4.86 -6.11 4.37
C THR A 262 -4.84 -6.20 5.90
N SER A 263 -5.37 -7.28 6.48
CA SER A 263 -5.43 -7.46 7.93
C SER A 263 -4.05 -7.64 8.54
N LYS A 264 -3.56 -6.65 9.28
CA LYS A 264 -2.26 -6.69 9.98
C LYS A 264 -2.11 -7.93 10.87
N ARG A 265 -3.17 -8.32 11.60
CA ARG A 265 -3.15 -9.52 12.45
C ARG A 265 -2.93 -10.81 11.65
N LYS A 266 -3.58 -10.94 10.48
CA LYS A 266 -3.41 -12.12 9.62
C LYS A 266 -2.02 -12.13 8.99
N ILE A 267 -1.50 -10.99 8.54
CA ILE A 267 -0.15 -10.87 7.98
C ILE A 267 0.90 -11.24 9.04
N LYS A 268 0.78 -10.69 10.27
CA LYS A 268 1.68 -11.01 11.38
C LYS A 268 1.70 -12.52 11.66
N LYS A 269 0.53 -13.15 11.73
CA LYS A 269 0.43 -14.60 11.90
C LYS A 269 1.07 -15.36 10.74
N ALA A 270 0.88 -14.93 9.50
CA ALA A 270 1.48 -15.56 8.33
C ALA A 270 3.01 -15.47 8.34
N ILE A 271 3.58 -14.39 8.84
CA ILE A 271 5.03 -14.24 9.04
C ILE A 271 5.51 -15.18 10.14
N GLU A 272 4.81 -15.25 11.27
CA GLU A 272 5.12 -16.15 12.39
C GLU A 272 5.04 -17.63 11.98
N ASP A 273 4.07 -18.00 11.16
CA ASP A 273 3.87 -19.36 10.63
C ASP A 273 4.83 -19.70 9.45
N GLY A 274 5.63 -18.72 8.98
CA GLY A 274 6.54 -18.89 7.83
C GLY A 274 5.84 -18.98 6.47
N ALA A 275 4.56 -18.62 6.37
CA ALA A 275 3.81 -18.60 5.12
C ALA A 275 4.26 -17.46 4.18
N VAL A 276 4.72 -16.35 4.73
CA VAL A 276 5.36 -15.23 4.01
C VAL A 276 6.65 -14.84 4.72
N VAL A 277 7.60 -14.25 3.98
CA VAL A 277 8.94 -13.98 4.50
C VAL A 277 8.97 -12.78 5.44
N GLY A 278 8.13 -11.77 5.17
CA GLY A 278 8.09 -10.52 5.93
C GLY A 278 7.00 -9.59 5.43
N TRP A 279 6.96 -8.39 5.99
CA TRP A 279 5.99 -7.35 5.59
C TRP A 279 6.21 -6.83 4.16
N ASP A 280 7.38 -7.04 3.59
CA ASP A 280 7.78 -6.67 2.24
C ASP A 280 7.66 -7.83 1.23
N ASP A 281 7.06 -8.94 1.65
CA ASP A 281 6.82 -10.07 0.75
C ASP A 281 5.97 -9.64 -0.45
N PRO A 282 6.44 -9.85 -1.70
CA PRO A 282 5.74 -9.38 -2.91
C PRO A 282 4.39 -10.06 -3.18
N ARG A 283 3.99 -11.01 -2.36
CA ARG A 283 2.64 -11.63 -2.37
C ARG A 283 1.61 -10.85 -1.55
N LEU A 284 2.05 -9.85 -0.77
CA LEU A 284 1.20 -9.06 0.11
C LEU A 284 0.76 -7.73 -0.53
N LEU A 285 -0.41 -7.23 -0.09
CA LEU A 285 -0.92 -5.91 -0.46
C LEU A 285 -0.38 -4.78 0.44
N THR A 286 0.71 -5.01 1.15
CA THR A 286 1.46 -3.96 1.84
C THR A 286 2.14 -3.06 0.80
N ILE A 287 2.43 -1.81 1.15
CA ILE A 287 3.14 -0.90 0.23
C ILE A 287 4.54 -1.43 -0.08
N ALA A 288 5.22 -1.97 0.92
CA ALA A 288 6.53 -2.61 0.74
C ALA A 288 6.44 -3.84 -0.19
N GLY A 289 5.40 -4.69 -0.03
CA GLY A 289 5.15 -5.84 -0.90
C GLY A 289 4.80 -5.46 -2.33
N LEU A 290 3.94 -4.44 -2.52
CA LEU A 290 3.62 -3.89 -3.84
C LEU A 290 4.86 -3.36 -4.55
N ARG A 291 5.73 -2.63 -3.82
CA ARG A 291 7.01 -2.15 -4.32
C ARG A 291 7.93 -3.32 -4.71
N ALA A 292 8.05 -4.33 -3.85
CA ALA A 292 8.86 -5.53 -4.14
C ALA A 292 8.34 -6.31 -5.35
N LYS A 293 7.01 -6.33 -5.56
CA LYS A 293 6.38 -6.89 -6.76
C LYS A 293 6.59 -6.04 -8.02
N GLY A 294 7.15 -4.83 -7.88
CA GLY A 294 7.41 -3.93 -8.99
C GLY A 294 6.22 -3.07 -9.43
N VAL A 295 5.21 -2.92 -8.58
CA VAL A 295 4.11 -1.96 -8.83
C VAL A 295 4.67 -0.55 -8.69
N PRO A 296 4.57 0.33 -9.71
CA PRO A 296 5.01 1.71 -9.59
C PRO A 296 4.12 2.51 -8.60
N ALA A 297 4.72 3.39 -7.80
CA ALA A 297 3.98 4.30 -6.93
C ALA A 297 2.93 5.12 -7.69
N ALA A 298 3.25 5.56 -8.91
CA ALA A 298 2.34 6.28 -9.79
C ALA A 298 1.07 5.47 -10.15
N ALA A 299 1.17 4.13 -10.28
CA ALA A 299 0.01 3.27 -10.52
C ALA A 299 -0.94 3.23 -9.30
N ILE A 300 -0.37 3.21 -8.08
CA ILE A 300 -1.16 3.27 -6.85
C ILE A 300 -1.84 4.64 -6.74
N ARG A 301 -1.15 5.72 -7.06
CA ARG A 301 -1.72 7.08 -7.09
C ARG A 301 -2.87 7.17 -8.09
N ALA A 302 -2.69 6.71 -9.33
CA ALA A 302 -3.73 6.70 -10.36
C ALA A 302 -4.96 5.87 -9.93
N LEU A 303 -4.74 4.73 -9.27
CA LEU A 303 -5.82 3.93 -8.71
C LEU A 303 -6.60 4.68 -7.61
N VAL A 304 -5.91 5.40 -6.70
CA VAL A 304 -6.54 6.23 -5.67
C VAL A 304 -7.35 7.36 -6.31
N GLU A 305 -6.81 8.05 -7.30
CA GLU A 305 -7.51 9.10 -8.04
C GLU A 305 -8.77 8.56 -8.74
N ARG A 306 -8.69 7.37 -9.33
CA ARG A 306 -9.82 6.70 -9.98
C ARG A 306 -10.92 6.32 -9.01
N THR A 307 -10.58 5.91 -7.79
CA THR A 307 -11.57 5.58 -6.75
C THR A 307 -12.17 6.82 -6.08
N GLY A 308 -11.45 7.94 -6.08
CA GLY A 308 -11.88 9.21 -5.52
C GLY A 308 -12.25 9.19 -4.03
N ILE A 309 -12.81 10.31 -3.55
CA ILE A 309 -13.42 10.41 -2.22
C ILE A 309 -14.89 10.01 -2.35
N SER A 310 -15.25 8.83 -1.85
CA SER A 310 -16.62 8.32 -1.82
C SER A 310 -16.91 7.73 -0.44
N ARG A 311 -18.16 7.83 0.02
CA ARG A 311 -18.65 7.13 1.22
C ARG A 311 -19.25 5.76 0.87
N ALA A 312 -19.40 5.43 -0.42
CA ALA A 312 -19.87 4.12 -0.85
C ALA A 312 -18.76 3.08 -0.69
N LEU A 313 -18.99 2.10 0.15
CA LEU A 313 -18.10 0.94 0.27
C LEU A 313 -18.12 0.17 -1.05
N SER A 314 -16.95 -0.05 -1.63
CA SER A 314 -16.80 -0.86 -2.84
C SER A 314 -15.48 -1.61 -2.82
N THR A 315 -15.55 -2.87 -3.19
CA THR A 315 -14.35 -3.66 -3.50
C THR A 315 -13.85 -3.24 -4.87
N VAL A 316 -12.59 -2.85 -4.94
CA VAL A 316 -11.94 -2.39 -6.16
C VAL A 316 -11.33 -3.60 -6.87
N PRO A 317 -11.65 -3.84 -8.17
CA PRO A 317 -11.03 -4.93 -8.91
C PRO A 317 -9.50 -4.75 -9.02
N LEU A 318 -8.74 -5.80 -8.75
CA LEU A 318 -7.29 -5.81 -8.97
C LEU A 318 -6.93 -5.41 -10.41
N GLU A 319 -7.80 -5.75 -11.34
CA GLU A 319 -7.60 -5.40 -12.76
C GLU A 319 -7.47 -3.89 -12.98
N TRP A 320 -8.07 -3.05 -12.14
CA TRP A 320 -7.87 -1.60 -12.22
C TRP A 320 -6.42 -1.21 -11.92
N LEU A 321 -5.80 -1.82 -10.91
CA LEU A 321 -4.38 -1.60 -10.64
C LEU A 321 -3.52 -2.08 -11.81
N ASN A 322 -3.83 -3.24 -12.38
CA ASN A 322 -3.14 -3.76 -13.56
C ASN A 322 -3.31 -2.86 -14.80
N GLU A 323 -4.47 -2.22 -14.96
CA GLU A 323 -4.70 -1.24 -16.02
C GLU A 323 -3.80 -0.02 -15.85
N GLU A 324 -3.69 0.53 -14.64
CA GLU A 324 -2.80 1.66 -14.35
C GLU A 324 -1.31 1.29 -14.58
N VAL A 325 -0.90 0.09 -14.17
CA VAL A 325 0.46 -0.41 -14.44
C VAL A 325 0.73 -0.50 -15.94
N ARG A 326 -0.24 -1.00 -16.74
CA ARG A 326 -0.09 -1.09 -18.21
C ARG A 326 -0.07 0.28 -18.87
N GLU A 327 -0.87 1.22 -18.39
CA GLU A 327 -0.90 2.58 -18.91
C GLU A 327 0.46 3.26 -18.76
N LEU A 328 1.02 3.21 -17.56
CA LEU A 328 2.38 3.68 -17.29
C LEU A 328 3.42 2.90 -18.10
N GLY A 329 3.21 1.62 -18.28
CA GLY A 329 4.08 0.72 -19.02
C GLY A 329 4.21 1.07 -20.50
N LYS A 330 3.26 1.78 -21.10
CA LYS A 330 3.36 2.24 -22.50
C LYS A 330 4.58 3.12 -22.73
N ASN A 331 4.97 3.88 -21.72
CA ASN A 331 6.09 4.80 -21.74
C ASN A 331 7.35 4.22 -21.10
N ALA A 332 7.28 2.98 -20.56
CA ALA A 332 8.43 2.31 -19.97
C ALA A 332 9.44 1.86 -21.02
N PRO A 333 10.74 1.78 -20.67
CA PRO A 333 11.76 1.24 -21.56
C PRO A 333 11.50 -0.24 -21.82
N ALA A 334 11.57 -0.63 -23.11
CA ALA A 334 11.43 -2.00 -23.56
C ALA A 334 12.76 -2.74 -23.45
N VAL A 335 12.73 -3.90 -22.78
CA VAL A 335 13.87 -4.83 -22.65
C VAL A 335 13.49 -6.16 -23.30
N TRP A 336 14.41 -6.78 -24.00
CA TRP A 336 14.15 -8.05 -24.66
C TRP A 336 14.59 -9.20 -23.75
N MET A 337 13.64 -10.07 -23.42
CA MET A 337 13.83 -11.27 -22.61
C MET A 337 13.14 -12.47 -23.25
N ILE A 338 13.69 -13.64 -23.02
CA ILE A 338 13.19 -14.93 -23.52
C ILE A 338 13.11 -15.89 -22.34
N GLU A 339 11.91 -16.39 -22.04
CA GLU A 339 11.67 -17.32 -20.91
C GLU A 339 12.24 -18.71 -21.18
N HIS A 340 11.96 -19.25 -22.37
CA HIS A 340 12.33 -20.62 -22.74
C HIS A 340 13.18 -20.59 -24.01
N PRO A 341 14.51 -20.40 -23.87
CA PRO A 341 15.39 -20.18 -25.00
C PRO A 341 15.52 -21.41 -25.90
N VAL A 342 15.29 -21.22 -27.21
CA VAL A 342 15.47 -22.20 -28.27
C VAL A 342 16.45 -21.63 -29.28
N GLU A 343 17.43 -22.44 -29.74
CA GLU A 343 18.40 -22.03 -30.74
C GLU A 343 17.72 -21.79 -32.10
N LEU A 344 18.03 -20.66 -32.74
CA LEU A 344 17.63 -20.33 -34.09
C LEU A 344 18.86 -20.09 -34.95
N ARG A 345 19.07 -20.93 -35.97
CA ARG A 345 20.13 -20.76 -36.96
C ARG A 345 19.55 -20.28 -38.30
N ILE A 346 20.09 -19.16 -38.79
CA ILE A 346 19.59 -18.49 -40.00
C ILE A 346 20.68 -18.49 -41.06
N GLU A 347 20.48 -19.27 -42.10
CA GLU A 347 21.37 -19.32 -43.24
C GLU A 347 21.23 -18.02 -44.08
N GLY A 348 22.39 -17.44 -44.44
CA GLY A 348 22.47 -16.22 -45.28
C GLY A 348 22.27 -14.90 -44.51
N MET A 349 22.08 -14.94 -43.18
CA MET A 349 21.90 -13.71 -42.39
C MET A 349 23.25 -13.09 -42.01
N PRO A 350 23.54 -11.84 -42.45
CA PRO A 350 24.79 -11.17 -42.10
C PRO A 350 24.79 -10.72 -40.62
N GLU A 351 26.00 -10.67 -40.04
CA GLU A 351 26.20 -10.05 -38.73
C GLU A 351 25.97 -8.54 -38.86
N THR A 352 25.08 -8.02 -38.03
CA THR A 352 24.64 -6.61 -38.06
C THR A 352 24.38 -6.11 -36.65
N VAL A 353 24.72 -4.87 -36.37
CA VAL A 353 24.39 -4.15 -35.15
C VAL A 353 23.47 -2.99 -35.49
N LEU A 354 22.35 -2.90 -34.82
CA LEU A 354 21.38 -1.85 -35.03
C LEU A 354 21.06 -1.14 -33.72
N ASP A 355 20.97 0.16 -33.77
CA ASP A 355 20.47 0.94 -32.65
C ASP A 355 18.96 0.83 -32.57
N VAL A 356 18.48 0.19 -31.49
CA VAL A 356 17.06 -0.02 -31.24
C VAL A 356 16.61 0.86 -30.08
N PRO A 357 15.60 1.72 -30.26
CA PRO A 357 15.14 2.59 -29.19
C PRO A 357 14.56 1.78 -28.03
N TYR A 358 14.76 2.26 -26.81
CA TYR A 358 14.14 1.68 -25.62
C TYR A 358 12.62 1.86 -25.62
N ASN A 359 12.12 2.93 -26.22
CA ASN A 359 10.67 3.14 -26.38
C ASN A 359 10.42 3.78 -27.75
N LYS A 360 9.26 3.51 -28.36
CA LYS A 360 8.87 4.08 -29.66
C LYS A 360 8.19 5.44 -29.52
N ASN A 361 7.61 5.72 -28.36
CA ASN A 361 6.80 6.91 -28.11
C ASN A 361 7.57 7.95 -27.28
N GLU A 362 8.57 7.52 -26.50
CA GLU A 362 9.37 8.35 -25.59
C GLU A 362 10.84 8.32 -26.01
N ASP A 363 11.49 9.46 -25.95
CA ASP A 363 12.93 9.57 -26.22
C ASP A 363 13.72 9.13 -24.97
N LEU A 364 13.80 7.84 -24.78
CA LEU A 364 14.60 7.19 -23.72
C LEU A 364 15.99 6.75 -24.24
N GLY A 365 16.38 7.22 -25.43
CA GLY A 365 17.60 6.76 -26.09
C GLY A 365 17.44 5.38 -26.74
N SER A 366 18.55 4.84 -27.23
CA SER A 366 18.65 3.55 -27.88
C SER A 366 19.80 2.71 -27.33
N ARG A 367 19.81 1.43 -27.70
CA ARG A 367 20.93 0.53 -27.38
C ARG A 367 21.25 -0.34 -28.60
N PRO A 368 22.53 -0.76 -28.73
CA PRO A 368 22.94 -1.66 -29.81
C PRO A 368 22.33 -3.06 -29.58
N LEU A 369 21.57 -3.56 -30.55
CA LEU A 369 21.16 -4.95 -30.61
C LEU A 369 21.85 -5.65 -31.78
N HIS A 370 22.39 -6.84 -31.51
CA HIS A 370 23.10 -7.65 -32.47
C HIS A 370 22.15 -8.63 -33.17
N PHE A 371 22.33 -8.79 -34.46
CA PHE A 371 21.59 -9.75 -35.29
C PHE A 371 22.59 -10.52 -36.16
N GLY A 372 22.33 -11.81 -36.42
CA GLY A 372 23.23 -12.64 -37.20
C GLY A 372 22.69 -14.05 -37.42
N ALA A 373 23.57 -14.95 -37.86
CA ALA A 373 23.22 -16.32 -38.15
C ALA A 373 22.81 -17.16 -36.92
N HIS A 374 23.26 -16.78 -35.73
CA HIS A 374 23.02 -17.50 -34.47
C HIS A 374 22.19 -16.67 -33.51
N MET A 375 20.90 -16.96 -33.46
CA MET A 375 19.94 -16.25 -32.61
C MET A 375 19.30 -17.20 -31.60
N VAL A 376 18.59 -16.63 -30.63
CA VAL A 376 17.77 -17.34 -29.64
C VAL A 376 16.36 -16.79 -29.70
N VAL A 377 15.36 -17.67 -29.65
CA VAL A 377 13.92 -17.35 -29.66
C VAL A 377 13.21 -18.06 -28.54
N ASP A 378 12.00 -17.60 -28.21
CA ASP A 378 11.20 -18.26 -27.19
C ASP A 378 10.55 -19.54 -27.73
N ALA A 379 10.53 -20.61 -26.92
CA ALA A 379 9.91 -21.88 -27.28
C ALA A 379 8.42 -21.73 -27.66
N SER A 380 7.70 -20.77 -27.04
CA SER A 380 6.30 -20.48 -27.39
C SER A 380 6.11 -19.96 -28.81
N ASP A 381 7.18 -19.52 -29.46
CA ASP A 381 7.18 -19.08 -30.87
C ASP A 381 7.43 -20.23 -31.84
N VAL A 382 7.72 -21.43 -31.36
CA VAL A 382 8.13 -22.58 -32.17
C VAL A 382 7.08 -23.68 -32.13
N SER A 383 6.77 -24.25 -33.29
CA SER A 383 5.92 -25.45 -33.42
C SER A 383 6.51 -26.41 -34.43
N SER A 384 6.60 -27.69 -34.08
CA SER A 384 6.98 -28.75 -35.01
C SER A 384 5.86 -29.11 -36.02
N VAL A 385 4.61 -28.77 -35.65
CA VAL A 385 3.44 -29.03 -36.49
C VAL A 385 3.01 -27.76 -37.18
N ALA A 386 3.00 -27.77 -38.50
CA ALA A 386 2.44 -26.69 -39.30
C ALA A 386 0.90 -26.70 -39.18
N SER A 387 0.33 -25.55 -38.80
CA SER A 387 -1.11 -25.35 -38.65
C SER A 387 -1.52 -24.07 -39.34
N SER A 388 -2.75 -24.02 -39.88
CA SER A 388 -3.32 -22.83 -40.51
C SER A 388 -3.43 -21.64 -39.53
N ASP A 389 -3.44 -21.92 -38.23
CA ASP A 389 -3.63 -20.94 -37.15
C ASP A 389 -2.32 -20.55 -36.44
N PHE A 390 -1.21 -21.21 -36.79
CA PHE A 390 0.11 -20.90 -36.24
C PHE A 390 1.00 -20.24 -37.27
N PHE A 391 1.24 -18.94 -37.16
CA PHE A 391 1.96 -18.13 -38.14
C PHE A 391 3.42 -17.84 -37.76
N ARG A 392 3.90 -18.33 -36.60
CA ARG A 392 5.26 -18.12 -36.13
C ARG A 392 6.20 -19.20 -36.65
N LEU A 393 7.18 -19.64 -35.91
CA LEU A 393 8.24 -20.56 -36.34
C LEU A 393 7.73 -22.00 -36.50
N ALA A 394 7.11 -22.32 -37.60
CA ALA A 394 6.81 -23.67 -38.08
C ALA A 394 7.33 -23.86 -39.48
N VAL A 395 7.67 -25.11 -39.87
CA VAL A 395 8.25 -25.43 -41.17
C VAL A 395 7.41 -24.84 -42.32
N GLY A 396 8.06 -24.12 -43.23
CA GLY A 396 7.43 -23.43 -44.35
C GLY A 396 6.87 -22.04 -44.06
N ASN A 397 6.80 -21.62 -42.80
CA ASN A 397 6.36 -20.27 -42.43
C ASN A 397 7.44 -19.23 -42.69
N HIS A 398 6.97 -18.01 -43.07
CA HIS A 398 7.81 -16.82 -43.19
C HIS A 398 7.52 -15.88 -42.02
N VAL A 399 8.57 -15.55 -41.27
CA VAL A 399 8.45 -14.80 -40.01
C VAL A 399 9.40 -13.60 -40.07
N ARG A 400 8.92 -12.43 -39.60
CA ARG A 400 9.74 -11.21 -39.49
C ARG A 400 10.44 -11.17 -38.15
N LEU A 401 11.72 -10.85 -38.17
CA LEU A 401 12.49 -10.55 -36.95
C LEU A 401 12.27 -9.08 -36.55
N MET A 402 11.85 -8.86 -35.31
CA MET A 402 11.69 -7.53 -34.73
C MET A 402 13.05 -6.81 -34.70
N GLY A 403 13.06 -5.50 -34.83
CA GLY A 403 14.28 -4.68 -34.77
C GLY A 403 14.98 -4.58 -36.14
N CYS A 404 15.43 -5.68 -36.72
CA CYS A 404 16.12 -5.64 -37.99
C CYS A 404 15.17 -5.75 -39.21
N GLY A 405 13.93 -6.20 -39.00
CA GLY A 405 12.94 -6.31 -40.05
C GLY A 405 13.18 -7.45 -41.07
N ALA A 406 14.27 -8.22 -40.92
CA ALA A 406 14.56 -9.37 -41.78
C ALA A 406 13.43 -10.40 -41.73
N ILE A 407 13.10 -11.00 -42.87
CA ILE A 407 12.14 -12.09 -42.97
C ILE A 407 12.91 -13.39 -43.21
N ILE A 408 12.57 -14.41 -42.44
CA ILE A 408 13.17 -15.74 -42.52
C ILE A 408 12.12 -16.77 -42.91
N GLU A 409 12.52 -17.79 -43.65
CA GLU A 409 11.73 -18.98 -43.95
C GLU A 409 12.21 -20.14 -43.09
N VAL A 410 11.31 -20.76 -42.34
CA VAL A 410 11.63 -21.91 -41.47
C VAL A 410 11.79 -23.16 -42.32
N VAL A 411 12.97 -23.79 -42.23
CA VAL A 411 13.33 -25.00 -42.98
C VAL A 411 13.15 -26.25 -42.13
N GLU A 412 13.50 -26.20 -40.84
CA GLU A 412 13.47 -27.36 -39.97
C GLU A 412 13.20 -26.92 -38.54
N VAL A 413 12.41 -27.73 -37.82
CA VAL A 413 12.24 -27.63 -36.35
C VAL A 413 12.61 -28.99 -35.75
N LYS A 414 13.53 -28.98 -34.78
CA LYS A 414 13.94 -30.19 -34.03
C LYS A 414 13.35 -30.15 -32.63
N GLU A 415 12.84 -31.33 -32.23
CA GLU A 415 12.30 -31.53 -30.89
C GLU A 415 13.09 -32.62 -30.16
N ARG A 416 13.07 -32.54 -28.85
CA ARG A 416 13.50 -33.60 -27.93
C ARG A 416 12.46 -33.69 -26.81
N ASP A 417 11.94 -34.88 -26.58
CA ASP A 417 10.91 -35.16 -25.54
C ASP A 417 9.68 -34.23 -25.66
N GLY A 418 9.23 -33.97 -26.94
CA GLY A 418 8.08 -33.12 -27.23
C GLY A 418 8.31 -31.62 -27.04
N ARG A 419 9.56 -31.19 -26.85
CA ARG A 419 9.91 -29.76 -26.70
C ARG A 419 10.84 -29.33 -27.84
N PRO A 420 10.61 -28.12 -28.43
CA PRO A 420 11.50 -27.59 -29.44
C PRO A 420 12.86 -27.27 -28.83
N VAL A 421 13.94 -27.72 -29.50
CA VAL A 421 15.32 -27.50 -29.07
C VAL A 421 16.11 -26.65 -30.06
N SER A 422 15.78 -26.73 -31.34
CA SER A 422 16.41 -25.87 -32.36
C SER A 422 15.53 -25.66 -33.57
N VAL A 423 15.69 -24.50 -34.20
CA VAL A 423 15.07 -24.11 -35.46
C VAL A 423 16.16 -23.78 -36.45
N ARG A 424 16.02 -24.29 -37.70
CA ARG A 424 16.83 -23.87 -38.84
C ARG A 424 15.96 -23.10 -39.81
N ALA A 425 16.44 -21.94 -40.24
CA ALA A 425 15.77 -21.05 -41.16
C ALA A 425 16.79 -20.53 -42.18
N LYS A 426 16.31 -19.95 -43.26
CA LYS A 426 17.12 -19.20 -44.25
C LYS A 426 16.54 -17.81 -44.43
N LEU A 427 17.37 -16.87 -44.83
CA LEU A 427 16.93 -15.53 -45.18
C LEU A 427 15.94 -15.60 -46.36
N SER A 428 14.84 -14.86 -46.29
CA SER A 428 13.78 -14.86 -47.31
C SER A 428 13.76 -13.54 -48.06
N GLU A 429 13.54 -13.60 -49.37
CA GLU A 429 13.36 -12.42 -50.22
C GLU A 429 11.95 -11.79 -50.10
N ARG A 430 11.03 -12.38 -49.34
CA ARG A 430 9.69 -11.84 -49.14
C ARG A 430 9.73 -10.51 -48.39
N THR A 431 8.82 -9.60 -48.76
CA THR A 431 8.67 -8.30 -48.13
C THR A 431 7.58 -8.26 -47.03
N LYS A 432 6.75 -9.32 -46.95
CA LYS A 432 5.63 -9.43 -45.99
C LYS A 432 5.68 -10.76 -45.27
N ALA A 433 5.39 -10.72 -43.96
CA ALA A 433 5.21 -11.89 -43.11
C ALA A 433 3.96 -11.71 -42.25
N LYS A 434 3.29 -12.83 -41.90
CA LYS A 434 2.08 -12.81 -41.05
C LYS A 434 2.40 -12.62 -39.58
N ALA A 435 3.60 -12.99 -39.14
CA ALA A 435 4.04 -12.88 -37.75
C ALA A 435 5.36 -12.10 -37.65
N THR A 436 5.51 -11.42 -36.51
CA THR A 436 6.77 -10.80 -36.09
C THR A 436 7.13 -11.35 -34.75
N ILE A 437 8.38 -11.81 -34.55
CA ILE A 437 8.93 -12.29 -33.30
C ILE A 437 10.15 -11.48 -32.91
N HIS A 438 10.47 -11.42 -31.61
CA HIS A 438 11.78 -10.93 -31.17
C HIS A 438 12.76 -12.11 -31.07
N ALA A 439 14.01 -11.86 -31.32
CA ALA A 439 15.10 -12.81 -31.20
C ALA A 439 16.32 -12.09 -30.65
N LEU A 440 17.11 -12.77 -29.83
CA LEU A 440 18.35 -12.27 -29.26
C LEU A 440 19.54 -12.97 -29.90
N HIS A 441 20.63 -12.26 -30.13
CA HIS A 441 21.85 -12.86 -30.66
C HIS A 441 22.54 -13.72 -29.59
N ALA A 442 22.81 -14.99 -29.88
CA ALA A 442 23.26 -15.97 -28.91
C ALA A 442 24.51 -15.57 -28.08
N LYS A 443 25.44 -14.81 -28.69
CA LYS A 443 26.68 -14.33 -28.02
C LYS A 443 26.48 -13.02 -27.23
N HIS A 444 25.34 -12.31 -27.43
CA HIS A 444 25.03 -11.02 -26.83
C HIS A 444 23.79 -11.11 -25.94
N THR A 445 23.73 -12.21 -25.18
CA THR A 445 22.74 -12.45 -24.14
C THR A 445 23.41 -12.78 -22.84
N ARG A 446 22.68 -12.51 -21.76
CA ARG A 446 23.04 -12.98 -20.42
C ARG A 446 21.88 -13.74 -19.77
N PRO A 447 22.15 -14.65 -18.83
CA PRO A 447 21.09 -15.30 -18.06
C PRO A 447 20.26 -14.30 -17.26
N VAL A 448 18.96 -14.61 -17.10
CA VAL A 448 18.06 -13.86 -16.23
C VAL A 448 17.07 -14.82 -15.57
N SER A 449 16.82 -14.62 -14.28
CA SER A 449 15.71 -15.28 -13.59
C SER A 449 14.45 -14.44 -13.77
N ILE A 450 13.37 -15.07 -14.25
CA ILE A 450 12.08 -14.43 -14.48
C ILE A 450 11.11 -14.98 -13.44
N HIS A 451 10.61 -14.10 -12.58
CA HIS A 451 9.75 -14.45 -11.46
C HIS A 451 8.30 -14.07 -11.77
N THR A 452 7.40 -15.02 -11.66
CA THR A 452 5.95 -14.78 -11.64
C THR A 452 5.45 -15.04 -10.23
N ILE A 453 4.81 -14.04 -9.62
CA ILE A 453 4.38 -14.05 -8.24
C ILE A 453 2.87 -13.80 -8.20
N GLU A 454 2.11 -14.73 -7.63
CA GLU A 454 0.68 -14.57 -7.38
C GLU A 454 0.44 -13.90 -6.01
N TRP A 455 -0.75 -13.36 -5.82
CA TRP A 455 -1.13 -12.79 -4.54
C TRP A 455 -1.43 -13.90 -3.55
N TRP A 456 -1.01 -13.73 -2.30
CA TRP A 456 -1.33 -14.69 -1.26
C TRP A 456 -2.82 -14.58 -0.88
N ASP A 457 -3.51 -15.72 -0.90
CA ASP A 457 -4.95 -15.85 -0.62
C ASP A 457 -5.29 -15.94 0.88
N GLY A 458 -4.27 -16.07 1.74
CA GLY A 458 -4.44 -16.20 3.19
C GLY A 458 -4.51 -17.62 3.71
N GLU A 459 -4.47 -18.63 2.85
CA GLU A 459 -4.68 -20.04 3.21
C GLU A 459 -3.56 -20.96 2.71
N SER A 460 -3.01 -20.70 1.51
CA SER A 460 -2.02 -21.59 0.87
C SER A 460 -0.65 -21.52 1.54
N ALA A 461 -0.01 -22.69 1.68
CA ALA A 461 1.40 -22.77 2.04
C ALA A 461 2.27 -22.12 0.95
N SER A 462 3.27 -21.40 1.38
CA SER A 462 4.00 -20.33 0.70
C SER A 462 4.62 -20.59 -0.68
N ASN A 463 4.83 -21.83 -1.11
CA ASN A 463 5.71 -22.10 -2.25
C ASN A 463 5.01 -22.14 -3.61
N ASP A 464 3.69 -22.28 -3.64
CA ASP A 464 2.95 -22.42 -4.90
C ASP A 464 2.68 -21.09 -5.61
N CYS A 465 2.80 -19.96 -4.87
CA CYS A 465 2.55 -18.61 -5.39
C CYS A 465 3.76 -17.98 -6.09
N TRP A 466 4.92 -18.64 -6.13
CA TRP A 466 6.15 -18.10 -6.70
C TRP A 466 6.78 -19.06 -7.69
N THR A 467 6.75 -18.71 -8.97
CA THR A 467 7.37 -19.48 -10.05
C THR A 467 8.58 -18.75 -10.59
N THR A 468 9.68 -19.46 -10.78
CA THR A 468 10.90 -18.89 -11.38
C THR A 468 11.27 -19.68 -12.62
N VAL A 469 11.47 -18.95 -13.73
CA VAL A 469 11.97 -19.49 -14.99
C VAL A 469 13.34 -18.87 -15.27
N ASN A 470 14.31 -19.70 -15.61
CA ASN A 470 15.63 -19.25 -16.03
C ASN A 470 15.64 -19.07 -17.54
N GLY A 471 15.68 -17.82 -17.96
CA GLY A 471 15.72 -17.42 -19.36
C GLY A 471 17.00 -16.68 -19.72
N VAL A 472 16.95 -15.96 -20.83
CA VAL A 472 18.02 -15.09 -21.30
C VAL A 472 17.48 -13.69 -21.61
N MET A 473 18.32 -12.68 -21.49
CA MET A 473 18.00 -11.30 -21.83
C MET A 473 19.14 -10.66 -22.63
N GLU A 474 18.87 -9.50 -23.24
CA GLU A 474 19.90 -8.68 -23.85
C GLU A 474 21.01 -8.31 -22.85
N ASP A 475 22.24 -8.19 -23.30
CA ASP A 475 23.43 -7.94 -22.45
C ASP A 475 23.56 -6.49 -21.98
N THR A 476 22.82 -5.55 -22.60
CA THR A 476 22.77 -4.12 -22.25
C THR A 476 21.38 -3.66 -21.85
N PRO A 477 20.80 -4.19 -20.76
CA PRO A 477 19.44 -3.83 -20.36
C PRO A 477 19.39 -2.42 -19.78
N TRP A 478 18.18 -1.87 -19.79
CA TRP A 478 17.88 -0.63 -19.06
C TRP A 478 18.15 -0.77 -17.56
N LYS A 479 18.82 0.22 -16.97
CA LYS A 479 19.22 0.20 -15.56
C LYS A 479 18.17 0.76 -14.59
N GLY A 480 17.11 1.38 -15.08
CA GLY A 480 15.98 1.84 -14.24
C GLY A 480 15.13 0.66 -13.77
N ASN A 481 14.40 0.87 -12.67
CA ASN A 481 13.72 -0.25 -11.99
C ASN A 481 12.57 -0.86 -12.80
N PHE A 482 11.65 -0.06 -13.35
CA PHE A 482 10.46 -0.55 -14.04
C PHE A 482 10.68 -0.63 -15.55
N VAL A 483 10.40 -1.79 -16.15
CA VAL A 483 10.62 -2.05 -17.58
C VAL A 483 9.45 -2.82 -18.22
N HIS A 484 9.31 -2.66 -19.55
CA HIS A 484 8.49 -3.49 -20.41
C HIS A 484 9.33 -4.64 -20.97
N ALA A 485 9.22 -5.84 -20.42
CA ALA A 485 9.77 -7.04 -21.03
C ALA A 485 8.90 -7.42 -22.23
N VAL A 486 9.43 -7.23 -23.44
CA VAL A 486 8.69 -7.38 -24.69
C VAL A 486 8.03 -8.76 -24.75
N ARG A 487 6.69 -8.77 -24.95
CA ARG A 487 5.81 -9.94 -24.98
C ARG A 487 5.56 -10.64 -23.63
N LEU A 488 6.40 -10.45 -22.60
CA LEU A 488 6.20 -11.04 -21.29
C LEU A 488 5.29 -10.21 -20.40
N GLY A 489 5.45 -8.89 -20.43
CA GLY A 489 4.67 -7.98 -19.61
C GLY A 489 5.46 -6.82 -19.03
N PHE A 490 4.90 -6.20 -18.00
CA PHE A 490 5.50 -5.10 -17.28
C PHE A 490 5.98 -5.59 -15.91
N GLY A 491 7.10 -5.07 -15.46
CA GLY A 491 7.67 -5.50 -14.19
C GLY A 491 8.91 -4.71 -13.79
N ALA A 492 9.52 -5.13 -12.70
CA ALA A 492 10.71 -4.50 -12.14
C ALA A 492 11.83 -5.49 -11.85
N TRP A 493 13.03 -4.97 -11.69
CA TRP A 493 14.17 -5.77 -11.26
C TRP A 493 14.02 -6.14 -9.79
N LEU A 494 14.25 -7.41 -9.45
CA LEU A 494 14.21 -7.87 -8.07
C LEU A 494 15.28 -7.13 -7.25
N ASN A 495 14.87 -6.51 -6.14
CA ASN A 495 15.71 -5.65 -5.32
C ASN A 495 16.40 -4.52 -6.12
N GLU A 496 15.70 -4.01 -7.16
CA GLU A 496 16.20 -2.92 -8.01
C GLU A 496 17.53 -3.22 -8.74
N ASP A 497 17.94 -4.49 -8.82
CA ASP A 497 19.16 -4.91 -9.49
C ASP A 497 18.87 -5.95 -10.59
N PRO A 498 19.19 -5.64 -11.86
CA PRO A 498 19.02 -6.58 -12.97
C PRO A 498 19.73 -7.93 -12.79
N ARG A 499 20.75 -8.01 -11.92
CA ARG A 499 21.48 -9.24 -11.62
C ARG A 499 20.66 -10.23 -10.79
N ASN A 500 19.71 -9.73 -10.01
CA ASN A 500 18.84 -10.55 -9.15
C ASN A 500 17.64 -11.15 -9.89
N GLY A 501 17.39 -10.73 -11.12
CA GLY A 501 16.27 -11.17 -11.94
C GLY A 501 15.17 -10.11 -12.10
N TRP A 502 14.11 -10.50 -12.80
CA TRP A 502 12.97 -9.64 -13.12
C TRP A 502 11.68 -10.22 -12.54
N VAL A 503 10.88 -9.37 -11.91
CA VAL A 503 9.58 -9.73 -11.34
C VAL A 503 8.47 -9.21 -12.24
N LYS A 504 7.62 -10.11 -12.72
CA LYS A 504 6.45 -9.78 -13.52
C LYS A 504 5.35 -9.19 -12.65
N THR A 505 5.10 -7.90 -12.81
CA THR A 505 4.03 -7.19 -12.10
C THR A 505 2.66 -7.49 -12.71
N CYS A 506 2.54 -7.34 -14.05
CA CYS A 506 1.34 -7.72 -14.78
C CYS A 506 1.66 -8.18 -16.21
N ALA A 507 0.79 -9.05 -16.76
CA ALA A 507 0.88 -9.49 -18.14
C ALA A 507 0.39 -8.41 -19.12
N ILE A 508 0.92 -8.45 -20.35
CA ILE A 508 0.28 -7.76 -21.47
C ILE A 508 -1.09 -8.39 -21.70
N ARG A 509 -2.14 -7.58 -21.89
CA ARG A 509 -3.43 -8.15 -22.33
C ARG A 509 -3.21 -8.89 -23.66
N PRO A 510 -3.69 -10.16 -23.79
CA PRO A 510 -3.67 -10.81 -25.08
C PRO A 510 -4.42 -9.92 -26.08
N SER A 511 -3.80 -9.63 -27.22
CA SER A 511 -4.51 -8.94 -28.30
C SER A 511 -5.78 -9.74 -28.58
N ARG A 512 -6.95 -9.09 -28.51
CA ARG A 512 -8.17 -9.71 -29.05
C ARG A 512 -7.85 -10.14 -30.47
N LYS A 513 -7.94 -11.46 -30.72
CA LYS A 513 -7.77 -12.05 -32.06
C LYS A 513 -8.77 -11.45 -33.02
#